data_9820942fc7b6be5c5fd4465ed5a6ccbd
#
_entry.id   9820942fc7b6be5c5fd4465ed5a6ccbd
#
_cell.length_a   1.000
_cell.length_b   1.000
_cell.length_c   1.000
_cell.angle_alpha   90.00
_cell.angle_beta   90.00
_cell.angle_gamma   90.00
#
_symmetry.space_group_name_H-M   'P 1'
#
loop_
_entity.id
_entity.type
_entity.pdbx_description
1 polymer ?
#
loop_
_entity_poly.entity_id
_entity_poly.type
_entity_poly.pdbx_seq_one_letter_code
_entity_poly.pdbx_strand_id
1 'polypeptide(L)'
;MIKLIASDMDGTLLNSDHKIPNENVELIKFAQKNGIQFVVATGRAYYEALPALNDENIKCDVISFNGGIIYDKNGNIINITPMKLKDLYYTIEILKSLEISYQLYTKNTIYTNSIETDITAYIDLIRANGEEPNEQHLRQEAKNRLALGHITEVDNIELYLNQEDNPAIKVIGISNDLEKLKHATELLSGNENISVTSSGANNVEIMDKKATKGEALKIVADIHDINLKNAIAIGDNLNDQAMLDIVEYSIAMKNGNKELQNNAKFITEKTNSEGGVADSVMKLLKEKNEFYEDINQTLVEAAIEATRFAYVPYSNFKVGAAILADNGKIYTGCNIENASYSPTNCAERTAIFKAVSEGVTKFKKIAVVGGPGGNLENYCPPCGVCRQVISEFADEEFE
;
A
#
# COMPACT_ATOMS: atom_id res chain seq x y z
N MET A 1 18.08 0.73 4.59
CA MET A 1 17.20 -0.24 3.86
C MET A 1 15.77 0.10 4.21
N ILE A 2 14.91 0.24 3.20
CA ILE A 2 13.47 0.52 3.38
C ILE A 2 12.78 -0.75 3.85
N LYS A 3 11.93 -0.66 4.87
CA LYS A 3 11.23 -1.78 5.48
C LYS A 3 9.71 -1.59 5.56
N LEU A 4 9.22 -0.36 5.32
CA LEU A 4 7.81 -0.03 5.39
C LEU A 4 7.44 0.97 4.30
N ILE A 5 6.28 0.77 3.66
CA ILE A 5 5.67 1.68 2.71
C ILE A 5 4.25 1.96 3.20
N ALA A 6 3.96 3.21 3.52
CA ALA A 6 2.62 3.68 3.87
C ALA A 6 2.08 4.53 2.72
N SER A 7 0.92 4.18 2.20
CA SER A 7 0.28 4.90 1.10
C SER A 7 -1.11 5.37 1.51
N ASP A 8 -1.42 6.62 1.23
CA ASP A 8 -2.80 7.06 1.16
C ASP A 8 -3.52 6.32 0.02
N MET A 9 -4.84 6.35 0.03
CA MET A 9 -5.69 5.58 -0.88
C MET A 9 -6.27 6.44 -2.00
N ASP A 10 -7.07 7.44 -1.66
CA ASP A 10 -7.79 8.27 -2.63
C ASP A 10 -6.89 9.36 -3.20
N GLY A 11 -6.79 9.43 -4.53
CA GLY A 11 -5.86 10.37 -5.17
C GLY A 11 -4.38 9.95 -5.12
N THR A 12 -4.07 8.84 -4.46
CA THR A 12 -2.73 8.30 -4.30
C THR A 12 -2.63 6.88 -4.85
N LEU A 13 -3.08 5.86 -4.10
CA LEU A 13 -3.01 4.45 -4.49
C LEU A 13 -4.02 4.09 -5.58
N LEU A 14 -5.22 4.66 -5.48
CA LEU A 14 -6.34 4.44 -6.42
C LEU A 14 -6.28 5.44 -7.59
N ASN A 15 -6.67 4.96 -8.77
CA ASN A 15 -6.91 5.80 -9.95
C ASN A 15 -8.29 6.49 -9.89
N SER A 16 -8.65 7.24 -10.94
CA SER A 16 -9.94 7.92 -11.07
C SER A 16 -11.15 6.98 -11.10
N ASP A 17 -10.95 5.70 -11.39
CA ASP A 17 -12.01 4.67 -11.39
C ASP A 17 -12.12 3.95 -10.04
N HIS A 18 -11.45 4.46 -9.00
CA HIS A 18 -11.35 3.86 -7.66
C HIS A 18 -10.76 2.45 -7.64
N LYS A 19 -9.87 2.14 -8.60
CA LYS A 19 -9.15 0.87 -8.69
C LYS A 19 -7.65 1.07 -8.47
N ILE A 20 -6.98 0.03 -7.98
CA ILE A 20 -5.53 0.03 -7.86
C ILE A 20 -4.93 -0.27 -9.24
N PRO A 21 -4.12 0.63 -9.84
CA PRO A 21 -3.40 0.35 -11.08
C PRO A 21 -2.52 -0.90 -10.98
N ASN A 22 -2.38 -1.66 -12.07
CA ASN A 22 -1.60 -2.89 -12.10
C ASN A 22 -0.16 -2.69 -11.61
N GLU A 23 0.48 -1.57 -11.97
CA GLU A 23 1.83 -1.24 -11.54
C GLU A 23 1.94 -1.11 -10.01
N ASN A 24 0.92 -0.53 -9.38
CA ASN A 24 0.85 -0.42 -7.92
C ASN A 24 0.58 -1.79 -7.27
N VAL A 25 -0.24 -2.65 -7.90
CA VAL A 25 -0.46 -4.04 -7.45
C VAL A 25 0.84 -4.82 -7.47
N GLU A 26 1.60 -4.73 -8.55
CA GLU A 26 2.90 -5.40 -8.69
C GLU A 26 3.91 -4.90 -7.68
N LEU A 27 3.98 -3.58 -7.45
CA LEU A 27 4.81 -3.00 -6.39
C LEU A 27 4.47 -3.58 -5.02
N ILE A 28 3.18 -3.64 -4.66
CA ILE A 28 2.74 -4.13 -3.35
C ILE A 28 3.13 -5.61 -3.17
N LYS A 29 2.83 -6.45 -4.16
CA LYS A 29 3.20 -7.88 -4.15
C LYS A 29 4.71 -8.07 -4.06
N PHE A 30 5.47 -7.27 -4.81
CA PHE A 30 6.92 -7.26 -4.76
C PHE A 30 7.45 -6.85 -3.37
N ALA A 31 6.93 -5.76 -2.78
CA ALA A 31 7.32 -5.31 -1.47
C ALA A 31 7.07 -6.39 -0.41
N GLN A 32 5.88 -7.00 -0.41
CA GLN A 32 5.49 -8.06 0.51
C GLN A 32 6.36 -9.32 0.36
N LYS A 33 6.65 -9.75 -0.87
CA LYS A 33 7.55 -10.87 -1.16
C LYS A 33 8.96 -10.64 -0.60
N ASN A 34 9.39 -9.39 -0.52
CA ASN A 34 10.72 -9.01 -0.03
C ASN A 34 10.73 -8.56 1.44
N GLY A 35 9.66 -8.87 2.19
CA GLY A 35 9.59 -8.58 3.63
C GLY A 35 9.41 -7.10 3.97
N ILE A 36 9.02 -6.26 3.00
CA ILE A 36 8.66 -4.87 3.24
C ILE A 36 7.17 -4.81 3.60
N GLN A 37 6.86 -4.23 4.75
CA GLN A 37 5.48 -4.00 5.17
C GLN A 37 4.83 -2.95 4.26
N PHE A 38 3.63 -3.24 3.77
CA PHE A 38 2.79 -2.28 3.06
C PHE A 38 1.58 -1.94 3.91
N VAL A 39 1.29 -0.66 4.06
CA VAL A 39 0.21 -0.12 4.90
C VAL A 39 -0.61 0.86 4.08
N VAL A 40 -1.93 0.71 4.11
CA VAL A 40 -2.87 1.70 3.58
C VAL A 40 -3.30 2.64 4.69
N ALA A 41 -3.23 3.96 4.47
CA ALA A 41 -3.66 4.99 5.41
C ALA A 41 -4.74 5.88 4.77
N THR A 42 -6.00 5.70 5.16
CA THR A 42 -7.15 6.33 4.50
C THR A 42 -8.10 7.03 5.47
N GLY A 43 -8.85 8.01 4.96
CA GLY A 43 -10.00 8.59 5.66
C GLY A 43 -11.25 7.70 5.65
N ARG A 44 -11.28 6.68 4.79
CA ARG A 44 -12.40 5.73 4.65
C ARG A 44 -12.55 4.86 5.90
N ALA A 45 -13.75 4.33 6.09
CA ALA A 45 -13.96 3.19 6.97
C ALA A 45 -13.26 1.94 6.42
N TYR A 46 -12.90 1.01 7.28
CA TYR A 46 -12.22 -0.23 6.87
C TYR A 46 -13.00 -1.00 5.81
N TYR A 47 -14.31 -1.18 5.99
CA TYR A 47 -15.16 -1.88 5.02
C TYR A 47 -15.31 -1.16 3.68
N GLU A 48 -15.01 0.14 3.60
CA GLU A 48 -14.99 0.92 2.36
C GLU A 48 -13.64 0.81 1.61
N ALA A 49 -12.56 0.53 2.34
CA ALA A 49 -11.24 0.33 1.79
C ALA A 49 -11.04 -1.10 1.24
N LEU A 50 -11.68 -2.09 1.89
CA LEU A 50 -11.50 -3.51 1.59
C LEU A 50 -11.80 -3.94 0.15
N PRO A 51 -12.86 -3.48 -0.54
CA PRO A 51 -13.19 -3.95 -1.88
C PRO A 51 -12.01 -3.81 -2.85
N ALA A 52 -11.38 -2.64 -2.91
CA ALA A 52 -10.25 -2.40 -3.80
C ALA A 52 -9.02 -3.27 -3.49
N LEU A 53 -8.79 -3.59 -2.21
CA LEU A 53 -7.69 -4.47 -1.78
C LEU A 53 -8.01 -5.94 -2.08
N ASN A 54 -9.25 -6.37 -1.84
CA ASN A 54 -9.69 -7.74 -2.07
C ASN A 54 -9.73 -8.10 -3.56
N ASP A 55 -10.13 -7.20 -4.43
CA ASP A 55 -10.15 -7.39 -5.89
C ASP A 55 -8.76 -7.79 -6.42
N GLU A 56 -7.70 -7.30 -5.77
CA GLU A 56 -6.30 -7.59 -6.13
C GLU A 56 -5.62 -8.63 -5.23
N ASN A 57 -6.37 -9.25 -4.29
CA ASN A 57 -5.85 -10.18 -3.29
C ASN A 57 -4.72 -9.58 -2.42
N ILE A 58 -4.78 -8.29 -2.13
CA ILE A 58 -3.82 -7.59 -1.27
C ILE A 58 -4.27 -7.70 0.18
N LYS A 59 -3.38 -8.21 1.04
CA LYS A 59 -3.54 -8.24 2.50
C LYS A 59 -2.48 -7.36 3.12
N CYS A 60 -2.89 -6.28 3.76
CA CYS A 60 -1.99 -5.35 4.43
C CYS A 60 -2.68 -4.75 5.66
N ASP A 61 -1.91 -4.12 6.52
CA ASP A 61 -2.47 -3.32 7.61
C ASP A 61 -3.18 -2.09 7.04
N VAL A 62 -4.28 -1.69 7.68
CA VAL A 62 -5.10 -0.56 7.24
C VAL A 62 -5.30 0.41 8.39
N ILE A 63 -4.83 1.62 8.20
CA ILE A 63 -5.13 2.78 9.02
C ILE A 63 -6.39 3.42 8.44
N SER A 64 -7.52 3.30 9.13
CA SER A 64 -8.81 3.85 8.72
C SER A 64 -9.20 5.09 9.52
N PHE A 65 -10.19 5.83 9.03
CA PHE A 65 -10.65 7.07 9.66
C PHE A 65 -9.50 8.02 10.00
N ASN A 66 -8.57 8.27 9.06
CA ASN A 66 -7.40 9.14 9.26
C ASN A 66 -6.55 8.81 10.50
N GLY A 67 -6.57 7.57 10.99
CA GLY A 67 -5.86 7.14 12.19
C GLY A 67 -6.75 6.81 13.38
N GLY A 68 -8.06 6.86 13.22
CA GLY A 68 -9.02 6.54 14.27
C GLY A 68 -9.04 5.05 14.64
N ILE A 69 -8.88 4.15 13.67
CA ILE A 69 -8.79 2.71 13.90
C ILE A 69 -7.68 2.11 13.02
N ILE A 70 -6.91 1.20 13.59
CA ILE A 70 -5.87 0.45 12.90
C ILE A 70 -6.28 -1.03 12.85
N TYR A 71 -6.25 -1.62 11.68
CA TYR A 71 -6.50 -3.05 11.45
C TYR A 71 -5.23 -3.74 10.97
N ASP A 72 -5.02 -4.98 11.43
CA ASP A 72 -3.98 -5.84 10.89
C ASP A 72 -4.39 -6.40 9.51
N LYS A 73 -3.47 -7.04 8.83
CA LYS A 73 -3.67 -7.70 7.52
C LYS A 73 -4.76 -8.80 7.52
N ASN A 74 -5.23 -9.24 8.69
CA ASN A 74 -6.29 -10.24 8.86
C ASN A 74 -7.64 -9.59 9.22
N GLY A 75 -7.70 -8.26 9.37
CA GLY A 75 -8.89 -7.51 9.76
C GLY A 75 -9.14 -7.43 11.26
N ASN A 76 -8.18 -7.83 12.10
CA ASN A 76 -8.29 -7.63 13.53
C ASN A 76 -7.92 -6.19 13.90
N ILE A 77 -8.66 -5.62 14.84
CA ILE A 77 -8.34 -4.27 15.35
C ILE A 77 -7.10 -4.34 16.22
N ILE A 78 -6.09 -3.54 15.87
CA ILE A 78 -4.84 -3.40 16.61
C ILE A 78 -4.94 -2.23 17.60
N ASN A 79 -5.53 -1.12 17.16
CA ASN A 79 -5.66 0.09 17.96
C ASN A 79 -6.91 0.87 17.60
N ILE A 80 -7.47 1.57 18.60
CA ILE A 80 -8.56 2.52 18.43
C ILE A 80 -8.17 3.81 19.15
N THR A 81 -8.36 4.94 18.49
CA THR A 81 -8.20 6.29 19.06
C THR A 81 -9.56 6.99 19.10
N PRO A 82 -10.39 6.72 20.14
CA PRO A 82 -11.72 7.26 20.22
C PRO A 82 -11.72 8.72 20.68
N MET A 83 -12.76 9.45 20.33
CA MET A 83 -13.03 10.76 20.92
C MET A 83 -13.41 10.60 22.39
N LYS A 84 -12.94 11.52 23.24
CA LYS A 84 -13.32 11.55 24.65
C LYS A 84 -14.75 12.04 24.79
N LEU A 85 -15.50 11.44 25.71
CA LEU A 85 -16.92 11.75 25.91
C LEU A 85 -17.21 13.25 26.14
N LYS A 86 -16.34 13.95 26.88
CA LYS A 86 -16.47 15.40 27.10
C LYS A 86 -16.33 16.21 25.82
N ASP A 87 -15.42 15.78 24.91
CA ASP A 87 -15.15 16.46 23.65
C ASP A 87 -16.26 16.13 22.62
N LEU A 88 -16.89 14.95 22.71
CA LEU A 88 -18.10 14.59 21.97
C LEU A 88 -19.27 15.48 22.32
N TYR A 89 -19.60 15.62 23.63
CA TYR A 89 -20.69 16.50 24.08
C TYR A 89 -20.42 17.94 23.64
N TYR A 90 -19.20 18.46 23.83
CA TYR A 90 -18.82 19.79 23.39
C TYR A 90 -19.07 19.98 21.89
N THR A 91 -18.65 19.01 21.06
CA THR A 91 -18.84 19.03 19.61
C THR A 91 -20.33 19.07 19.24
N ILE A 92 -21.12 18.19 19.82
CA ILE A 92 -22.54 18.06 19.50
C ILE A 92 -23.34 19.30 19.95
N GLU A 93 -23.02 19.88 21.10
CA GLU A 93 -23.66 21.12 21.58
C GLU A 93 -23.41 22.27 20.60
N ILE A 94 -22.19 22.43 20.07
CA ILE A 94 -21.90 23.46 19.07
C ILE A 94 -22.67 23.20 17.78
N LEU A 95 -22.63 21.97 17.22
CA LEU A 95 -23.33 21.65 15.98
C LEU A 95 -24.83 21.88 16.11
N LYS A 96 -25.43 21.47 17.23
CA LYS A 96 -26.86 21.70 17.53
C LYS A 96 -27.20 23.18 17.68
N SER A 97 -26.36 23.96 18.36
CA SER A 97 -26.58 25.42 18.54
C SER A 97 -26.59 26.19 17.22
N LEU A 98 -25.90 25.69 16.24
CA LEU A 98 -25.81 26.22 14.87
C LEU A 98 -26.79 25.54 13.90
N GLU A 99 -27.64 24.61 14.40
CA GLU A 99 -28.58 23.83 13.57
C GLU A 99 -27.88 23.10 12.42
N ILE A 100 -26.68 22.56 12.66
CA ILE A 100 -25.92 21.73 11.72
C ILE A 100 -26.30 20.27 11.95
N SER A 101 -26.72 19.57 10.90
CA SER A 101 -26.94 18.13 10.94
C SER A 101 -25.63 17.40 11.14
N TYR A 102 -25.64 16.27 11.88
CA TYR A 102 -24.41 15.54 12.13
C TYR A 102 -24.60 14.03 12.13
N GLN A 103 -23.52 13.33 11.82
CA GLN A 103 -23.38 11.89 11.89
C GLN A 103 -22.33 11.52 12.94
N LEU A 104 -22.57 10.42 13.67
CA LEU A 104 -21.62 9.85 14.61
C LEU A 104 -21.00 8.57 14.03
N TYR A 105 -19.74 8.63 13.71
CA TYR A 105 -18.96 7.50 13.26
C TYR A 105 -18.40 6.75 14.46
N THR A 106 -18.76 5.49 14.59
CA THR A 106 -18.29 4.62 15.65
C THR A 106 -17.42 3.48 15.08
N LYS A 107 -16.88 2.67 15.96
CA LYS A 107 -16.13 1.48 15.57
C LYS A 107 -16.91 0.56 14.62
N ASN A 108 -18.22 0.39 14.82
CA ASN A 108 -19.00 -0.65 14.12
C ASN A 108 -19.98 -0.08 13.08
N THR A 109 -20.47 1.15 13.23
CA THR A 109 -21.50 1.74 12.36
C THR A 109 -21.47 3.25 12.41
N ILE A 110 -22.14 3.88 11.47
CA ILE A 110 -22.40 5.32 11.43
C ILE A 110 -23.83 5.55 11.89
N TYR A 111 -24.03 6.30 12.98
CA TYR A 111 -25.34 6.72 13.40
C TYR A 111 -25.74 8.04 12.74
N THR A 112 -26.95 8.08 12.18
CA THR A 112 -27.57 9.29 11.63
C THR A 112 -29.02 9.41 12.10
N ASN A 113 -29.54 10.64 12.15
CA ASN A 113 -30.95 10.88 12.43
C ASN A 113 -31.83 10.73 11.18
N SER A 114 -31.25 10.89 9.96
CA SER A 114 -31.99 10.74 8.71
C SER A 114 -31.06 10.48 7.54
N ILE A 115 -31.12 9.28 7.01
CA ILE A 115 -30.38 8.89 5.79
C ILE A 115 -30.86 9.74 4.59
N GLU A 116 -32.15 10.06 4.51
CA GLU A 116 -32.68 10.86 3.41
C GLU A 116 -32.11 12.29 3.42
N THR A 117 -31.96 12.88 4.60
CA THR A 117 -31.32 14.20 4.77
C THR A 117 -29.85 14.15 4.33
N ASP A 118 -29.12 13.10 4.73
CA ASP A 118 -27.71 12.92 4.37
C ASP A 118 -27.50 12.77 2.87
N ILE A 119 -28.36 11.94 2.21
CA ILE A 119 -28.31 11.74 0.75
C ILE A 119 -28.63 13.07 0.04
N THR A 120 -29.62 13.81 0.50
CA THR A 120 -30.00 15.09 -0.09
C THR A 120 -28.86 16.10 0.00
N ALA A 121 -28.21 16.21 1.15
CA ALA A 121 -27.05 17.09 1.34
C ALA A 121 -25.89 16.70 0.42
N TYR A 122 -25.67 15.40 0.18
CA TYR A 122 -24.63 14.91 -0.71
C TYR A 122 -24.95 15.18 -2.19
N ILE A 123 -26.22 15.00 -2.59
CA ILE A 123 -26.72 15.34 -3.93
C ILE A 123 -26.52 16.84 -4.20
N ASP A 124 -26.88 17.70 -3.24
CA ASP A 124 -26.74 19.14 -3.36
C ASP A 124 -25.27 19.56 -3.49
N LEU A 125 -24.35 18.87 -2.79
CA LEU A 125 -22.92 19.09 -2.92
C LEU A 125 -22.41 18.78 -4.33
N ILE A 126 -22.79 17.63 -4.91
CA ILE A 126 -22.41 17.27 -6.27
C ILE A 126 -22.89 18.33 -7.26
N ARG A 127 -24.13 18.79 -7.11
CA ARG A 127 -24.70 19.85 -7.95
C ARG A 127 -23.95 21.18 -7.79
N ALA A 128 -23.60 21.54 -6.56
CA ALA A 128 -22.85 22.77 -6.29
C ALA A 128 -21.46 22.77 -6.94
N ASN A 129 -20.86 21.59 -7.12
CA ASN A 129 -19.60 21.40 -7.85
C ASN A 129 -19.76 21.41 -9.38
N GLY A 130 -20.98 21.58 -9.89
CA GLY A 130 -21.27 21.63 -11.33
C GLY A 130 -21.43 20.25 -11.99
N GLU A 131 -21.60 19.20 -11.19
CA GLU A 131 -21.79 17.83 -11.66
C GLU A 131 -23.25 17.40 -11.53
N GLU A 132 -23.70 16.48 -12.41
CA GLU A 132 -25.05 15.88 -12.34
C GLU A 132 -24.99 14.58 -11.53
N PRO A 133 -25.60 14.52 -10.31
CA PRO A 133 -25.59 13.34 -9.47
C PRO A 133 -26.48 12.22 -10.03
N ASN A 134 -25.99 11.00 -10.00
CA ASN A 134 -26.84 9.82 -10.21
C ASN A 134 -27.63 9.51 -8.93
N GLU A 135 -28.73 10.22 -8.70
CA GLU A 135 -29.52 10.09 -7.48
C GLU A 135 -30.01 8.65 -7.19
N GLN A 136 -30.39 7.91 -8.26
CA GLN A 136 -30.85 6.54 -8.09
C GLN A 136 -29.72 5.63 -7.58
N HIS A 137 -28.51 5.83 -8.07
CA HIS A 137 -27.33 5.09 -7.60
C HIS A 137 -27.01 5.42 -6.13
N LEU A 138 -26.97 6.70 -5.78
CA LEU A 138 -26.70 7.17 -4.40
C LEU A 138 -27.70 6.62 -3.39
N ARG A 139 -29.00 6.65 -3.74
CA ARG A 139 -30.07 6.08 -2.91
C ARG A 139 -29.96 4.56 -2.77
N GLN A 140 -29.56 3.87 -3.84
CA GLN A 140 -29.34 2.42 -3.77
C GLN A 140 -28.14 2.06 -2.94
N GLU A 141 -27.06 2.82 -3.03
CA GLU A 141 -25.86 2.63 -2.21
C GLU A 141 -26.16 2.85 -0.72
N ALA A 142 -26.89 3.92 -0.37
CA ALA A 142 -27.31 4.17 1.01
C ALA A 142 -28.17 3.02 1.57
N LYS A 143 -29.09 2.46 0.76
CA LYS A 143 -29.89 1.29 1.15
C LYS A 143 -29.01 0.06 1.39
N ASN A 144 -28.01 -0.16 0.56
CA ASN A 144 -27.07 -1.26 0.72
C ASN A 144 -26.25 -1.10 2.00
N ARG A 145 -25.75 0.10 2.29
CA ARG A 145 -25.02 0.41 3.54
C ARG A 145 -25.90 0.21 4.79
N LEU A 146 -27.18 0.58 4.71
CA LEU A 146 -28.15 0.32 5.77
C LEU A 146 -28.35 -1.20 5.97
N ALA A 147 -28.58 -1.94 4.90
CA ALA A 147 -28.79 -3.39 4.94
C ALA A 147 -27.57 -4.16 5.50
N LEU A 148 -26.36 -3.65 5.27
CA LEU A 148 -25.12 -4.21 5.78
C LEU A 148 -24.79 -3.75 7.22
N GLY A 149 -25.58 -2.86 7.81
CA GLY A 149 -25.33 -2.30 9.15
C GLY A 149 -24.18 -1.28 9.20
N HIS A 150 -23.71 -0.81 8.05
CA HIS A 150 -22.67 0.23 7.96
C HIS A 150 -23.22 1.62 8.37
N ILE A 151 -24.54 1.83 8.19
CA ILE A 151 -25.27 3.01 8.67
C ILE A 151 -26.44 2.52 9.49
N THR A 152 -26.77 3.23 10.57
CA THR A 152 -27.91 2.97 11.43
C THR A 152 -28.67 4.27 11.63
N GLU A 153 -29.93 4.32 11.17
CA GLU A 153 -30.81 5.47 11.42
C GLU A 153 -31.43 5.37 12.81
N VAL A 154 -31.37 6.44 13.58
CA VAL A 154 -31.83 6.49 14.95
C VAL A 154 -32.52 7.81 15.26
N ASP A 155 -33.52 7.79 16.15
CA ASP A 155 -34.23 8.99 16.56
C ASP A 155 -33.35 9.99 17.34
N ASN A 156 -32.39 9.48 18.12
CA ASN A 156 -31.51 10.30 18.93
C ASN A 156 -30.10 9.71 18.99
N ILE A 157 -29.14 10.32 18.26
CA ILE A 157 -27.72 9.92 18.23
C ILE A 157 -27.06 10.04 19.61
N GLU A 158 -27.50 10.96 20.46
CA GLU A 158 -26.86 11.21 21.76
C GLU A 158 -26.92 9.99 22.70
N LEU A 159 -27.88 9.09 22.52
CA LEU A 159 -27.98 7.83 23.27
C LEU A 159 -26.83 6.85 22.98
N TYR A 160 -26.07 7.10 21.92
CA TYR A 160 -24.98 6.22 21.41
C TYR A 160 -23.57 6.78 21.65
N LEU A 161 -23.44 7.95 22.32
CA LEU A 161 -22.16 8.60 22.55
C LEU A 161 -21.24 7.85 23.52
N ASN A 162 -21.82 7.14 24.49
CA ASN A 162 -21.06 6.48 25.54
C ASN A 162 -21.24 4.95 25.48
N GLN A 163 -20.71 4.33 24.44
CA GLN A 163 -20.76 2.88 24.28
C GLN A 163 -19.32 2.32 24.36
N GLU A 164 -19.01 1.57 25.43
CA GLU A 164 -17.67 0.99 25.65
C GLU A 164 -17.26 0.04 24.52
N ASP A 165 -18.17 -0.82 24.05
CA ASP A 165 -17.90 -1.80 22.99
C ASP A 165 -17.93 -1.19 21.57
N ASN A 166 -18.50 0.01 21.43
CA ASN A 166 -18.66 0.69 20.16
C ASN A 166 -18.30 2.19 20.26
N PRO A 167 -17.03 2.52 20.59
CA PRO A 167 -16.62 3.89 20.87
C PRO A 167 -16.76 4.79 19.63
N ALA A 168 -17.06 6.06 19.87
CA ALA A 168 -17.12 7.09 18.86
C ALA A 168 -15.72 7.48 18.36
N ILE A 169 -15.54 7.50 17.06
CA ILE A 169 -14.26 7.77 16.39
C ILE A 169 -14.25 9.17 15.79
N LYS A 170 -15.36 9.56 15.14
CA LYS A 170 -15.46 10.80 14.38
C LYS A 170 -16.90 11.34 14.42
N VAL A 171 -17.03 12.64 14.42
CA VAL A 171 -18.30 13.33 14.14
C VAL A 171 -18.15 14.10 12.84
N ILE A 172 -19.15 14.00 11.97
CA ILE A 172 -19.22 14.83 10.76
C ILE A 172 -20.43 15.73 10.90
N GLY A 173 -20.22 17.06 10.90
CA GLY A 173 -21.26 18.06 10.74
C GLY A 173 -21.48 18.37 9.27
N ILE A 174 -22.73 18.43 8.81
CA ILE A 174 -23.10 18.63 7.40
C ILE A 174 -24.08 19.81 7.30
N SER A 175 -23.78 20.76 6.41
CA SER A 175 -24.67 21.89 6.15
C SER A 175 -24.40 22.48 4.76
N ASN A 176 -25.45 22.95 4.09
CA ASN A 176 -25.31 23.74 2.87
C ASN A 176 -25.05 25.23 3.16
N ASP A 177 -25.13 25.64 4.44
CA ASP A 177 -24.78 26.98 4.90
C ASP A 177 -23.31 27.01 5.31
N LEU A 178 -22.46 27.53 4.40
CA LEU A 178 -21.01 27.59 4.59
C LEU A 178 -20.59 28.54 5.74
N GLU A 179 -21.38 29.57 6.04
CA GLU A 179 -21.09 30.46 7.16
C GLU A 179 -21.31 29.75 8.51
N LYS A 180 -22.35 28.89 8.61
CA LYS A 180 -22.55 28.03 9.80
C LYS A 180 -21.37 27.08 9.98
N LEU A 181 -20.88 26.42 8.91
CA LEU A 181 -19.73 25.51 8.97
C LEU A 181 -18.44 26.23 9.36
N LYS A 182 -18.21 27.42 8.81
CA LYS A 182 -17.07 28.24 9.18
C LYS A 182 -17.11 28.63 10.66
N HIS A 183 -18.25 29.06 11.14
CA HIS A 183 -18.44 29.42 12.55
C HIS A 183 -18.27 28.20 13.47
N ALA A 184 -18.79 27.03 13.08
CA ALA A 184 -18.57 25.77 13.81
C ALA A 184 -17.07 25.45 13.87
N THR A 185 -16.36 25.58 12.74
CA THR A 185 -14.90 25.34 12.66
C THR A 185 -14.13 26.26 13.61
N GLU A 186 -14.47 27.55 13.65
CA GLU A 186 -13.84 28.53 14.55
C GLU A 186 -14.05 28.18 16.02
N LEU A 187 -15.29 27.82 16.42
CA LEU A 187 -15.61 27.44 17.79
C LEU A 187 -14.94 26.14 18.20
N LEU A 188 -15.01 25.11 17.33
CA LEU A 188 -14.45 23.78 17.61
C LEU A 188 -12.92 23.81 17.65
N SER A 189 -12.26 24.62 16.82
CA SER A 189 -10.80 24.77 16.81
C SER A 189 -10.22 25.36 18.10
N GLY A 190 -11.05 25.95 18.94
CA GLY A 190 -10.67 26.39 20.29
C GLY A 190 -10.42 25.25 21.29
N ASN A 191 -10.81 24.02 20.97
CA ASN A 191 -10.58 22.85 21.84
C ASN A 191 -9.29 22.12 21.43
N GLU A 192 -8.27 22.18 22.27
CA GLU A 192 -6.94 21.59 22.01
C GLU A 192 -6.93 20.04 21.92
N ASN A 193 -8.01 19.35 22.34
CA ASN A 193 -8.08 17.88 22.33
C ASN A 193 -8.62 17.30 21.02
N ILE A 194 -9.20 18.12 20.17
CA ILE A 194 -9.81 17.67 18.90
C ILE A 194 -9.09 18.25 17.70
N SER A 195 -9.18 17.55 16.59
CA SER A 195 -8.80 18.00 15.25
C SER A 195 -10.07 18.32 14.48
N VAL A 196 -10.07 19.45 13.79
CA VAL A 196 -11.19 19.90 12.96
C VAL A 196 -10.68 20.02 11.53
N THR A 197 -11.25 19.24 10.64
CA THR A 197 -10.89 19.16 9.22
C THR A 197 -12.14 19.16 8.34
N SER A 198 -11.98 19.09 7.04
CA SER A 198 -13.08 18.95 6.09
C SER A 198 -12.63 18.06 4.94
N SER A 199 -13.51 17.21 4.45
CA SER A 199 -13.32 16.42 3.23
C SER A 199 -14.09 16.98 2.03
N GLY A 200 -14.90 18.02 2.24
CA GLY A 200 -15.69 18.68 1.21
C GLY A 200 -16.13 20.07 1.64
N ALA A 201 -16.68 20.86 0.73
CA ALA A 201 -17.09 22.24 1.01
C ALA A 201 -18.24 22.35 2.03
N ASN A 202 -19.07 21.31 2.18
CA ASN A 202 -20.30 21.32 2.96
C ASN A 202 -20.23 20.49 4.25
N ASN A 203 -19.04 20.17 4.74
CA ASN A 203 -18.87 19.41 5.97
C ASN A 203 -17.72 19.92 6.84
N VAL A 204 -17.80 19.52 8.10
CA VAL A 204 -16.72 19.63 9.07
C VAL A 204 -16.55 18.28 9.75
N GLU A 205 -15.32 17.79 9.83
CA GLU A 205 -14.96 16.52 10.44
C GLU A 205 -14.21 16.75 11.74
N ILE A 206 -14.67 16.14 12.80
CA ILE A 206 -14.13 16.31 14.15
C ILE A 206 -13.68 14.96 14.68
N MET A 207 -12.43 14.88 15.14
CA MET A 207 -11.81 13.68 15.68
C MET A 207 -10.98 14.01 16.93
N ASP A 208 -10.53 12.98 17.67
CA ASP A 208 -9.48 13.18 18.66
C ASP A 208 -8.21 13.68 17.98
N LYS A 209 -7.52 14.64 18.58
CA LYS A 209 -6.29 15.24 18.01
C LYS A 209 -5.18 14.23 17.71
N LYS A 210 -5.18 13.10 18.42
CA LYS A 210 -4.23 11.99 18.20
C LYS A 210 -4.65 11.05 17.08
N ALA A 211 -5.89 11.15 16.58
CA ALA A 211 -6.35 10.37 15.45
C ALA A 211 -5.82 11.02 14.15
N THR A 212 -4.54 10.81 13.85
CA THR A 212 -3.89 11.24 12.62
C THR A 212 -3.19 10.06 11.95
N LYS A 213 -3.07 10.12 10.62
CA LYS A 213 -2.32 9.09 9.87
C LYS A 213 -0.89 8.93 10.39
N GLY A 214 -0.26 10.02 10.85
CA GLY A 214 1.08 10.00 11.42
C GLY A 214 1.17 9.25 12.74
N GLU A 215 0.30 9.56 13.71
CA GLU A 215 0.28 8.84 14.99
C GLU A 215 -0.04 7.35 14.81
N ALA A 216 -1.00 7.04 13.92
CA ALA A 216 -1.32 5.66 13.60
C ALA A 216 -0.15 4.92 12.92
N LEU A 217 0.59 5.60 12.02
CA LEU A 217 1.76 5.01 11.37
C LEU A 217 2.90 4.72 12.38
N LYS A 218 3.08 5.55 13.40
CA LYS A 218 4.03 5.25 14.50
C LYS A 218 3.66 3.95 15.21
N ILE A 219 2.37 3.77 15.54
CA ILE A 219 1.89 2.54 16.19
C ILE A 219 2.14 1.31 15.30
N VAL A 220 1.86 1.39 14.01
CA VAL A 220 2.13 0.29 13.06
C VAL A 220 3.61 0.01 12.98
N ALA A 221 4.45 1.03 12.87
CA ALA A 221 5.90 0.87 12.81
C ALA A 221 6.46 0.21 14.08
N ASP A 222 5.97 0.60 15.27
CA ASP A 222 6.37 0.00 16.56
C ASP A 222 5.95 -1.47 16.64
N ILE A 223 4.76 -1.85 16.19
CA ILE A 223 4.28 -3.24 16.18
C ILE A 223 5.17 -4.14 15.32
N HIS A 224 5.66 -3.62 14.19
CA HIS A 224 6.54 -4.37 13.28
C HIS A 224 8.04 -4.20 13.58
N ASP A 225 8.41 -3.52 14.67
CA ASP A 225 9.80 -3.19 15.03
C ASP A 225 10.56 -2.48 13.89
N ILE A 226 9.90 -1.52 13.26
CA ILE A 226 10.44 -0.77 12.12
C ILE A 226 10.71 0.68 12.51
N ASN A 227 11.96 1.13 12.33
CA ASN A 227 12.30 2.53 12.48
C ASN A 227 11.78 3.35 11.28
N LEU A 228 11.08 4.45 11.55
CA LEU A 228 10.50 5.32 10.52
C LEU A 228 11.54 5.97 9.58
N LYS A 229 12.83 5.96 9.93
CA LYS A 229 13.93 6.28 9.00
C LYS A 229 14.06 5.26 7.85
N ASN A 230 13.48 4.08 8.02
CA ASN A 230 13.41 3.03 7.02
C ASN A 230 12.02 2.94 6.37
N ALA A 231 11.23 4.01 6.46
CA ALA A 231 9.86 4.06 5.92
C ALA A 231 9.72 5.07 4.80
N ILE A 232 8.87 4.73 3.84
CA ILE A 232 8.30 5.63 2.83
C ILE A 232 6.88 5.95 3.26
N ALA A 233 6.44 7.21 3.13
CA ALA A 233 5.05 7.61 3.18
C ALA A 233 4.68 8.40 1.93
N ILE A 234 3.50 8.10 1.36
CA ILE A 234 3.03 8.70 0.11
C ILE A 234 1.60 9.19 0.31
N GLY A 235 1.33 10.42 -0.13
CA GLY A 235 0.00 11.02 -0.05
C GLY A 235 -0.19 12.15 -1.04
N ASP A 236 -1.42 12.64 -1.12
CA ASP A 236 -1.79 13.71 -2.05
C ASP A 236 -2.45 14.92 -1.37
N ASN A 237 -2.89 14.82 -0.11
CA ASN A 237 -3.64 15.88 0.55
C ASN A 237 -3.09 16.19 1.96
N LEU A 238 -3.56 17.30 2.56
CA LEU A 238 -3.05 17.81 3.84
C LEU A 238 -3.26 16.87 5.03
N ASN A 239 -4.25 15.97 5.00
CA ASN A 239 -4.42 14.92 6.01
C ASN A 239 -3.27 13.89 6.00
N ASP A 240 -2.43 13.86 4.94
CA ASP A 240 -1.25 13.01 4.82
C ASP A 240 -0.01 13.66 5.42
N GLN A 241 -0.01 15.00 5.61
CA GLN A 241 1.15 15.74 6.10
C GLN A 241 1.75 15.08 7.35
N ALA A 242 0.89 14.70 8.30
CA ALA A 242 1.34 14.10 9.56
C ALA A 242 2.11 12.79 9.38
N MET A 243 1.82 11.95 8.36
CA MET A 243 2.60 10.74 8.09
C MET A 243 3.85 11.04 7.25
N LEU A 244 3.81 12.06 6.38
CA LEU A 244 4.96 12.49 5.60
C LEU A 244 6.06 13.10 6.49
N ASP A 245 5.69 13.85 7.53
CA ASP A 245 6.62 14.56 8.42
C ASP A 245 7.49 13.62 9.27
N ILE A 246 7.03 12.40 9.52
CA ILE A 246 7.68 11.48 10.47
C ILE A 246 8.56 10.43 9.80
N VAL A 247 8.57 10.34 8.47
CA VAL A 247 9.35 9.34 7.73
C VAL A 247 10.59 9.94 7.07
N GLU A 248 11.58 9.10 6.77
CA GLU A 248 12.77 9.56 6.03
C GLU A 248 12.45 9.84 4.55
N TYR A 249 11.54 9.07 3.92
CA TYR A 249 11.23 9.19 2.51
C TYR A 249 9.76 9.60 2.33
N SER A 250 9.52 10.92 2.41
CA SER A 250 8.18 11.49 2.18
C SER A 250 7.97 11.82 0.70
N ILE A 251 6.87 11.36 0.12
CA ILE A 251 6.54 11.53 -1.29
C ILE A 251 5.16 12.17 -1.39
N ALA A 252 5.05 13.29 -2.10
CA ALA A 252 3.77 13.86 -2.49
C ALA A 252 3.41 13.49 -3.93
N MET A 253 2.13 13.23 -4.18
CA MET A 253 1.65 12.93 -5.53
C MET A 253 1.70 14.16 -6.43
N LYS A 254 2.00 13.99 -7.72
CA LYS A 254 1.98 15.04 -8.76
C LYS A 254 0.62 15.72 -8.88
N ASN A 255 -0.45 14.95 -8.73
CA ASN A 255 -1.83 15.44 -8.73
C ASN A 255 -2.27 16.00 -7.37
N GLY A 256 -1.40 15.98 -6.35
CA GLY A 256 -1.73 16.35 -4.99
C GLY A 256 -1.69 17.85 -4.70
N ASN A 257 -2.04 18.19 -3.47
CA ASN A 257 -2.05 19.54 -2.93
C ASN A 257 -0.66 20.19 -3.00
N LYS A 258 -0.61 21.44 -3.43
CA LYS A 258 0.65 22.19 -3.60
C LYS A 258 1.41 22.42 -2.29
N GLU A 259 0.69 22.64 -1.20
CA GLU A 259 1.31 22.81 0.12
C GLU A 259 1.98 21.51 0.58
N LEU A 260 1.31 20.36 0.39
CA LEU A 260 1.92 19.06 0.66
C LEU A 260 3.14 18.80 -0.21
N GLN A 261 3.08 19.15 -1.51
CA GLN A 261 4.21 19.02 -2.43
C GLN A 261 5.42 19.85 -1.98
N ASN A 262 5.20 21.06 -1.44
CA ASN A 262 6.28 21.92 -0.96
C ASN A 262 6.96 21.38 0.30
N ASN A 263 6.25 20.58 1.10
CA ASN A 263 6.74 20.02 2.36
C ASN A 263 7.34 18.61 2.19
N ALA A 264 7.00 17.89 1.13
CA ALA A 264 7.53 16.54 0.87
C ALA A 264 8.96 16.59 0.33
N LYS A 265 9.76 15.54 0.63
CA LYS A 265 11.13 15.40 0.09
C LYS A 265 11.14 15.07 -1.40
N PHE A 266 10.12 14.36 -1.88
CA PHE A 266 9.99 13.94 -3.26
C PHE A 266 8.58 14.23 -3.77
N ILE A 267 8.48 14.45 -5.09
CA ILE A 267 7.19 14.57 -5.80
C ILE A 267 7.20 13.52 -6.90
N THR A 268 6.08 12.79 -7.08
CA THR A 268 5.98 11.79 -8.14
C THR A 268 6.02 12.46 -9.53
N GLU A 269 6.66 11.80 -10.50
CA GLU A 269 6.66 12.27 -11.90
C GLU A 269 5.35 11.96 -12.61
N LYS A 270 4.63 10.95 -12.15
CA LYS A 270 3.35 10.46 -12.66
C LYS A 270 2.21 10.74 -11.68
N THR A 271 1.00 10.79 -12.20
CA THR A 271 -0.23 10.90 -11.39
C THR A 271 -0.61 9.54 -10.80
N ASN A 272 -1.61 9.53 -9.91
CA ASN A 272 -2.19 8.31 -9.36
C ASN A 272 -2.73 7.36 -10.45
N SER A 273 -3.32 7.89 -11.52
CA SER A 273 -3.85 7.10 -12.64
C SER A 273 -2.77 6.55 -13.58
N GLU A 274 -1.54 7.04 -13.47
CA GLU A 274 -0.38 6.62 -14.28
C GLU A 274 0.59 5.70 -13.50
N GLY A 275 0.18 5.18 -12.34
CA GLY A 275 1.03 4.34 -11.49
C GLY A 275 2.15 5.12 -10.78
N GLY A 276 1.89 6.37 -10.39
CA GLY A 276 2.88 7.27 -9.77
C GLY A 276 3.47 6.74 -8.47
N VAL A 277 2.69 5.99 -7.67
CA VAL A 277 3.19 5.34 -6.45
C VAL A 277 4.26 4.32 -6.81
N ALA A 278 3.97 3.38 -7.73
CA ALA A 278 4.92 2.34 -8.12
C ALA A 278 6.19 2.94 -8.71
N ASP A 279 6.06 3.89 -9.63
CA ASP A 279 7.21 4.54 -10.29
C ASP A 279 8.17 5.17 -9.27
N SER A 280 7.64 5.94 -8.33
CA SER A 280 8.46 6.67 -7.35
C SER A 280 9.07 5.75 -6.28
N VAL A 281 8.28 4.79 -5.79
CA VAL A 281 8.76 3.84 -4.77
C VAL A 281 9.83 2.93 -5.35
N MET A 282 9.63 2.38 -6.56
CA MET A 282 10.63 1.53 -7.20
C MET A 282 11.95 2.25 -7.47
N LYS A 283 11.91 3.55 -7.83
CA LYS A 283 13.14 4.37 -7.95
C LYS A 283 13.89 4.45 -6.63
N LEU A 284 13.19 4.75 -5.52
CA LEU A 284 13.81 4.83 -4.20
C LEU A 284 14.32 3.47 -3.71
N LEU A 285 13.57 2.39 -3.95
CA LEU A 285 14.01 1.04 -3.59
C LEU A 285 15.30 0.66 -4.33
N LYS A 286 15.41 0.95 -5.62
CA LYS A 286 16.63 0.73 -6.41
C LYS A 286 17.82 1.52 -5.88
N GLU A 287 17.60 2.77 -5.44
CA GLU A 287 18.67 3.62 -4.92
C GLU A 287 19.13 3.26 -3.50
N LYS A 288 18.21 2.81 -2.64
CA LYS A 288 18.45 2.68 -1.17
C LYS A 288 18.59 1.25 -0.70
N ASN A 289 18.08 0.29 -1.45
CA ASN A 289 18.22 -1.12 -1.14
C ASN A 289 19.12 -1.74 -2.20
N GLU A 290 20.39 -2.00 -1.89
CA GLU A 290 21.36 -2.66 -2.77
C GLU A 290 20.90 -4.04 -3.30
N PHE A 291 19.76 -4.57 -2.79
CA PHE A 291 19.14 -5.83 -3.19
C PHE A 291 18.08 -5.71 -4.29
N TYR A 292 17.79 -4.50 -4.79
CA TYR A 292 16.73 -4.27 -5.80
C TYR A 292 17.25 -3.86 -7.18
N GLU A 293 18.44 -4.21 -7.55
CA GLU A 293 18.66 -4.67 -8.92
C GLU A 293 17.70 -5.86 -9.10
N ASP A 294 16.91 -5.87 -10.16
CA ASP A 294 16.04 -7.01 -10.47
C ASP A 294 16.92 -8.27 -10.45
N ILE A 295 16.88 -9.03 -9.34
CA ILE A 295 17.78 -10.17 -9.16
C ILE A 295 17.62 -11.19 -10.29
N ASN A 296 16.44 -11.22 -10.93
CA ASN A 296 16.20 -12.06 -12.08
C ASN A 296 16.94 -11.52 -13.30
N GLN A 297 16.91 -10.20 -13.51
CA GLN A 297 17.68 -9.55 -14.57
C GLN A 297 19.18 -9.70 -14.33
N THR A 298 19.64 -9.46 -13.10
CA THR A 298 21.04 -9.64 -12.70
C THR A 298 21.51 -11.09 -12.95
N LEU A 299 20.68 -12.08 -12.59
CA LEU A 299 20.98 -13.49 -12.86
C LEU A 299 21.03 -13.80 -14.36
N VAL A 300 20.07 -13.28 -15.13
CA VAL A 300 20.04 -13.46 -16.59
C VAL A 300 21.27 -12.81 -17.24
N GLU A 301 21.63 -11.58 -16.87
CA GLU A 301 22.82 -10.90 -17.37
C GLU A 301 24.11 -11.64 -17.01
N ALA A 302 24.21 -12.14 -15.76
CA ALA A 302 25.34 -12.95 -15.32
C ALA A 302 25.42 -14.29 -16.08
N ALA A 303 24.29 -14.91 -16.39
CA ALA A 303 24.22 -16.12 -17.20
C ALA A 303 24.62 -15.84 -18.66
N ILE A 304 24.18 -14.72 -19.24
CA ILE A 304 24.60 -14.26 -20.59
C ILE A 304 26.11 -14.06 -20.64
N GLU A 305 26.66 -13.33 -19.69
CA GLU A 305 28.12 -13.10 -19.61
C GLU A 305 28.88 -14.41 -19.48
N ALA A 306 28.39 -15.39 -18.72
CA ALA A 306 29.02 -16.70 -18.58
C ALA A 306 29.10 -17.47 -19.91
N THR A 307 28.22 -17.23 -20.88
CA THR A 307 28.29 -17.89 -22.21
C THR A 307 29.57 -17.56 -22.97
N ARG A 308 30.25 -16.45 -22.67
CA ARG A 308 31.53 -16.05 -23.31
C ARG A 308 32.63 -17.04 -23.04
N PHE A 309 32.58 -17.76 -21.92
CA PHE A 309 33.58 -18.73 -21.50
C PHE A 309 33.22 -20.16 -21.90
N ALA A 310 32.09 -20.37 -22.59
CA ALA A 310 31.65 -21.70 -23.01
C ALA A 310 32.67 -22.34 -23.97
N TYR A 311 33.11 -23.57 -23.64
CA TYR A 311 33.98 -24.38 -24.48
C TYR A 311 33.18 -25.42 -25.27
N VAL A 312 32.87 -25.11 -26.54
CA VAL A 312 31.88 -25.83 -27.34
C VAL A 312 32.39 -26.15 -28.78
N PRO A 313 33.57 -26.83 -28.89
CA PRO A 313 34.17 -27.08 -30.19
C PRO A 313 33.42 -28.08 -31.06
N TYR A 314 32.44 -28.83 -30.50
CA TYR A 314 31.72 -29.88 -31.19
C TYR A 314 30.30 -29.46 -31.57
N SER A 315 29.56 -28.89 -30.64
CA SER A 315 28.15 -28.53 -30.87
C SER A 315 27.96 -27.10 -31.39
N ASN A 316 28.92 -26.22 -31.14
CA ASN A 316 28.76 -24.77 -31.29
C ASN A 316 27.53 -24.21 -30.55
N PHE A 317 27.07 -24.89 -29.48
CA PHE A 317 25.93 -24.47 -28.68
C PHE A 317 26.42 -23.97 -27.33
N LYS A 318 26.38 -22.63 -27.12
CA LYS A 318 26.85 -21.99 -25.90
C LYS A 318 25.76 -21.91 -24.86
N VAL A 319 26.06 -22.33 -23.62
CA VAL A 319 25.16 -22.23 -22.45
C VAL A 319 25.89 -21.52 -21.34
N GLY A 320 25.16 -20.61 -20.67
CA GLY A 320 25.58 -19.96 -19.43
C GLY A 320 24.52 -20.15 -18.37
N ALA A 321 24.96 -20.26 -17.14
CA ALA A 321 24.09 -20.35 -15.97
C ALA A 321 24.60 -19.42 -14.86
N ALA A 322 23.66 -18.83 -14.09
CA ALA A 322 23.95 -18.08 -12.88
C ALA A 322 23.01 -18.55 -11.78
N ILE A 323 23.54 -18.91 -10.61
CA ILE A 323 22.79 -19.38 -9.46
C ILE A 323 22.96 -18.44 -8.28
N LEU A 324 21.84 -18.04 -7.67
CA LEU A 324 21.81 -17.22 -6.47
C LEU A 324 21.86 -18.12 -5.24
N ALA A 325 22.89 -17.95 -4.43
CA ALA A 325 22.99 -18.62 -3.15
C ALA A 325 22.21 -17.91 -2.05
N ASP A 326 21.88 -18.62 -0.99
CA ASP A 326 21.14 -18.12 0.16
C ASP A 326 21.84 -16.95 0.87
N ASN A 327 23.18 -16.91 0.81
CA ASN A 327 24.00 -15.80 1.31
C ASN A 327 24.03 -14.55 0.39
N GLY A 328 23.26 -14.53 -0.70
CA GLY A 328 23.19 -13.43 -1.66
C GLY A 328 24.28 -13.43 -2.75
N LYS A 329 25.27 -14.35 -2.70
CA LYS A 329 26.33 -14.44 -3.71
C LYS A 329 25.83 -15.16 -4.97
N ILE A 330 26.21 -14.65 -6.13
CA ILE A 330 25.91 -15.27 -7.43
C ILE A 330 27.13 -16.07 -7.90
N TYR A 331 26.90 -17.31 -8.31
CA TYR A 331 27.87 -18.18 -8.93
C TYR A 331 27.51 -18.43 -10.37
N THR A 332 28.48 -18.29 -11.27
CA THR A 332 28.26 -18.47 -12.70
C THR A 332 28.98 -19.70 -13.23
N GLY A 333 28.43 -20.31 -14.27
CA GLY A 333 29.01 -21.43 -14.99
C GLY A 333 28.70 -21.39 -16.46
N CYS A 334 29.53 -22.04 -17.25
CA CYS A 334 29.30 -22.28 -18.68
C CYS A 334 29.41 -23.76 -19.00
N ASN A 335 28.91 -24.17 -20.17
CA ASN A 335 29.09 -25.54 -20.60
C ASN A 335 30.54 -25.78 -21.15
N ILE A 336 31.06 -26.97 -20.83
CA ILE A 336 32.43 -27.37 -21.16
C ILE A 336 32.34 -28.76 -21.81
N GLU A 337 32.55 -28.81 -23.12
CA GLU A 337 32.47 -30.03 -23.88
C GLU A 337 33.77 -30.85 -23.84
N ASN A 338 33.65 -32.13 -24.07
CA ASN A 338 34.76 -33.06 -24.20
C ASN A 338 34.48 -34.02 -25.36
N ALA A 339 35.52 -34.45 -26.03
CA ALA A 339 35.45 -35.43 -27.14
C ALA A 339 34.77 -36.75 -26.71
N SER A 340 34.93 -37.15 -25.44
CA SER A 340 34.18 -38.22 -24.79
C SER A 340 32.98 -37.64 -24.13
N TYR A 341 31.81 -37.69 -24.69
CA TYR A 341 30.58 -37.01 -24.17
C TYR A 341 30.36 -37.10 -22.66
N SER A 342 30.74 -38.22 -22.02
CA SER A 342 30.55 -38.45 -20.59
C SER A 342 31.18 -37.38 -19.68
N PRO A 343 32.39 -36.87 -19.91
CA PRO A 343 32.97 -35.79 -19.10
C PRO A 343 32.42 -34.40 -19.40
N THR A 344 31.61 -34.24 -20.45
CA THR A 344 30.97 -32.94 -20.77
C THR A 344 30.15 -32.45 -19.60
N ASN A 345 30.39 -31.18 -19.17
CA ASN A 345 29.66 -30.56 -18.07
C ASN A 345 28.77 -29.40 -18.56
N CYS A 346 27.50 -29.42 -18.10
CA CYS A 346 26.56 -28.35 -18.41
C CYS A 346 26.80 -27.11 -17.54
N ALA A 347 26.37 -25.95 -18.00
CA ALA A 347 26.55 -24.66 -17.32
C ALA A 347 25.99 -24.65 -15.90
N GLU A 348 24.80 -25.22 -15.68
CA GLU A 348 24.13 -25.30 -14.39
C GLU A 348 24.99 -26.09 -13.38
N ARG A 349 25.52 -27.24 -13.79
CA ARG A 349 26.39 -28.04 -12.93
C ARG A 349 27.71 -27.33 -12.63
N THR A 350 28.27 -26.63 -13.62
CA THR A 350 29.47 -25.81 -13.40
C THR A 350 29.23 -24.74 -12.35
N ALA A 351 28.10 -24.04 -12.40
CA ALA A 351 27.74 -23.01 -11.39
C ALA A 351 27.52 -23.61 -10.00
N ILE A 352 26.71 -24.69 -9.90
CA ILE A 352 26.44 -25.37 -8.62
C ILE A 352 27.70 -25.95 -8.02
N PHE A 353 28.52 -26.69 -8.76
CA PHE A 353 29.74 -27.32 -8.25
C PHE A 353 30.78 -26.32 -7.82
N LYS A 354 30.87 -25.16 -8.50
CA LYS A 354 31.69 -24.04 -8.07
C LYS A 354 31.24 -23.51 -6.72
N ALA A 355 29.95 -23.29 -6.50
CA ALA A 355 29.38 -22.83 -5.24
C ALA A 355 29.62 -23.88 -4.12
N VAL A 356 29.33 -25.15 -4.38
CA VAL A 356 29.52 -26.25 -3.43
C VAL A 356 31.00 -26.41 -3.05
N SER A 357 31.92 -26.27 -4.01
CA SER A 357 33.37 -26.30 -3.75
C SER A 357 33.88 -25.17 -2.87
N GLU A 358 33.12 -24.08 -2.77
CA GLU A 358 33.35 -22.94 -1.85
C GLU A 358 32.57 -23.07 -0.52
N GLY A 359 31.89 -24.20 -0.29
CA GLY A 359 31.15 -24.50 0.96
C GLY A 359 29.71 -24.02 0.96
N VAL A 360 29.13 -23.59 -0.20
CA VAL A 360 27.77 -23.08 -0.31
C VAL A 360 26.89 -24.16 -0.93
N THR A 361 25.83 -24.57 -0.19
CA THR A 361 24.96 -25.69 -0.54
C THR A 361 23.46 -25.33 -0.56
N LYS A 362 23.12 -24.07 -0.30
CA LYS A 362 21.71 -23.59 -0.35
C LYS A 362 21.55 -22.51 -1.39
N PHE A 363 20.52 -22.67 -2.22
CA PHE A 363 20.30 -21.81 -3.37
C PHE A 363 18.84 -21.37 -3.45
N LYS A 364 18.59 -20.17 -4.01
CA LYS A 364 17.25 -19.59 -4.16
C LYS A 364 16.73 -19.60 -5.58
N LYS A 365 17.62 -19.32 -6.56
CA LYS A 365 17.21 -19.15 -7.97
C LYS A 365 18.35 -19.54 -8.90
N ILE A 366 17.98 -19.95 -10.12
CA ILE A 366 18.93 -20.17 -11.21
C ILE A 366 18.38 -19.56 -12.50
N ALA A 367 19.23 -18.83 -13.22
CA ALA A 367 18.98 -18.44 -14.61
C ALA A 367 19.86 -19.28 -15.54
N VAL A 368 19.26 -19.78 -16.64
CA VAL A 368 19.97 -20.53 -17.67
C VAL A 368 19.65 -19.95 -19.04
N VAL A 369 20.67 -19.62 -19.80
CA VAL A 369 20.56 -19.09 -21.17
C VAL A 369 21.44 -19.91 -22.10
N GLY A 370 21.00 -20.10 -23.34
CA GLY A 370 21.86 -20.83 -24.31
C GLY A 370 21.29 -20.80 -25.71
N GLY A 371 22.22 -21.05 -26.66
CA GLY A 371 21.86 -21.11 -28.07
C GLY A 371 23.02 -21.36 -29.01
N PRO A 372 22.73 -21.70 -30.26
CA PRO A 372 23.74 -21.98 -31.30
C PRO A 372 24.55 -20.72 -31.63
N GLY A 373 25.89 -20.83 -31.60
CA GLY A 373 26.77 -19.70 -31.84
C GLY A 373 26.68 -18.54 -30.85
N GLY A 374 25.88 -18.70 -29.74
CA GLY A 374 25.59 -17.65 -28.78
C GLY A 374 24.34 -16.83 -29.11
N ASN A 375 23.51 -17.24 -30.04
CA ASN A 375 22.14 -16.69 -30.21
C ASN A 375 21.23 -17.20 -29.11
N LEU A 376 20.74 -16.29 -28.24
CA LEU A 376 20.00 -16.60 -27.00
C LEU A 376 18.49 -16.40 -27.14
N GLU A 377 17.94 -16.36 -28.35
CA GLU A 377 16.50 -16.11 -28.58
C GLU A 377 15.60 -17.29 -28.21
N ASN A 378 16.15 -18.48 -28.00
CA ASN A 378 15.36 -19.67 -27.74
C ASN A 378 15.42 -20.12 -26.28
N TYR A 379 14.35 -20.74 -25.83
CA TYR A 379 14.26 -21.35 -24.51
C TYR A 379 15.27 -22.51 -24.36
N CYS A 380 16.07 -22.47 -23.29
CA CYS A 380 17.12 -23.45 -23.01
C CYS A 380 16.88 -24.15 -21.65
N PRO A 381 16.03 -25.20 -21.59
CA PRO A 381 15.73 -25.88 -20.34
C PRO A 381 16.88 -26.75 -19.85
N PRO A 382 17.08 -26.93 -18.53
CA PRO A 382 18.04 -27.85 -17.96
C PRO A 382 17.85 -29.31 -18.43
N CYS A 383 18.94 -29.99 -18.75
CA CYS A 383 18.89 -31.42 -19.11
C CYS A 383 18.55 -32.30 -17.89
N GLY A 384 18.26 -33.60 -18.12
CA GLY A 384 17.88 -34.50 -17.04
C GLY A 384 18.92 -34.65 -15.92
N VAL A 385 20.21 -34.66 -16.25
CA VAL A 385 21.29 -34.71 -15.25
C VAL A 385 21.36 -33.40 -14.43
N CYS A 386 21.17 -32.25 -15.09
CA CYS A 386 21.15 -30.96 -14.38
C CYS A 386 19.94 -30.86 -13.46
N ARG A 387 18.76 -31.30 -13.88
CA ARG A 387 17.57 -31.36 -13.02
C ARG A 387 17.79 -32.22 -11.77
N GLN A 388 18.47 -33.37 -11.92
CA GLN A 388 18.81 -34.21 -10.77
C GLN A 388 19.78 -33.51 -9.81
N VAL A 389 20.77 -32.79 -10.33
CA VAL A 389 21.71 -32.02 -9.48
C VAL A 389 21.01 -30.85 -8.82
N ILE A 390 20.14 -30.15 -9.52
CA ILE A 390 19.35 -29.05 -8.95
C ILE A 390 18.46 -29.58 -7.81
N SER A 391 17.77 -30.70 -7.99
CA SER A 391 16.88 -31.29 -6.99
C SER A 391 17.57 -31.74 -5.70
N GLU A 392 18.88 -31.93 -5.70
CA GLU A 392 19.66 -32.26 -4.49
C GLU A 392 19.82 -31.05 -3.57
N PHE A 393 19.83 -29.82 -4.14
CA PHE A 393 20.12 -28.59 -3.42
C PHE A 393 18.95 -27.60 -3.40
N ALA A 394 17.90 -27.88 -4.17
CA ALA A 394 16.70 -27.04 -4.27
C ALA A 394 15.68 -27.43 -3.19
N ASP A 395 15.07 -26.45 -2.55
CA ASP A 395 13.90 -26.60 -1.71
C ASP A 395 12.60 -26.22 -2.47
N GLU A 396 11.45 -26.19 -1.77
CA GLU A 396 10.15 -25.88 -2.37
C GLU A 396 10.05 -24.43 -2.86
N GLU A 397 10.92 -23.54 -2.40
CA GLU A 397 10.96 -22.10 -2.77
C GLU A 397 11.96 -21.80 -3.89
N PHE A 398 12.68 -22.79 -4.40
CA PHE A 398 13.67 -22.62 -5.47
C PHE A 398 13.02 -22.28 -6.82
N GLU A 399 13.48 -21.22 -7.48
CA GLU A 399 12.99 -20.73 -8.78
C GLU A 399 14.02 -20.90 -9.91
#